data_1e4065b2510417363852df89dc0093d1
#
_entry.id   1e4065b2510417363852df89dc0093d1
#
_cell.length_a   1.000
_cell.length_b   1.000
_cell.length_c   1.000
_cell.angle_alpha   90.00
_cell.angle_beta   90.00
_cell.angle_gamma   90.00
#
_symmetry.space_group_name_H-M   'P 1'
#
loop_
_entity.id
_entity.type
_entity.pdbx_description
1 polymer ?
#
loop_
_entity_poly.entity_id
_entity_poly.type
_entity_poly.pdbx_seq_one_letter_code
_entity_poly.pdbx_strand_id
1 'polypeptide(L)'
;MGLTPLEGVVMGTRSGNIDPAIMEFIAKKENLDIEGVMNVLNKKSGLLGLSGGLSSDFRDLNEAAEGGNEDAANAIDVLCYSIAKFVGGYVAAMNGVDAIVFTAGIGENAIPVREKVVSYLGYLGVTLDKDANGHRGEEIVISTPDSKVKVA
;
A
#
# COMPACT_ATOMS: atom_id res chain seq x y z
N MET A 1 -8.66 -1.60 7.99
CA MET A 1 -10.08 -1.39 7.63
C MET A 1 -10.82 -0.94 8.88
N GLY A 2 -11.71 0.03 8.75
CA GLY A 2 -12.59 0.45 9.84
C GLY A 2 -13.97 -0.15 9.72
N LEU A 3 -15.03 0.68 9.84
CA LEU A 3 -16.42 0.24 9.69
C LEU A 3 -16.70 -0.31 8.29
N THR A 4 -16.05 0.24 7.27
CA THR A 4 -16.15 -0.24 5.88
C THR A 4 -14.77 -0.57 5.32
N PRO A 5 -14.70 -1.35 4.21
CA PRO A 5 -13.42 -1.62 3.53
C PRO A 5 -12.79 -0.39 2.85
N LEU A 6 -13.45 0.76 2.81
CA LEU A 6 -12.88 2.00 2.26
C LEU A 6 -11.90 2.67 3.20
N GLU A 7 -12.03 2.47 4.52
CA GLU A 7 -11.06 2.99 5.46
C GLU A 7 -9.77 2.16 5.41
N GLY A 8 -8.65 2.85 5.30
CA GLY A 8 -7.34 2.23 5.36
C GLY A 8 -6.46 2.60 4.17
N VAL A 9 -5.59 1.68 3.80
CA VAL A 9 -4.66 1.83 2.67
C VAL A 9 -5.38 1.73 1.33
N VAL A 10 -4.76 2.26 0.30
CA VAL A 10 -5.13 2.01 -1.09
C VAL A 10 -5.16 0.50 -1.37
N MET A 11 -6.14 0.04 -2.12
CA MET A 11 -6.30 -1.37 -2.51
C MET A 11 -6.42 -1.49 -4.04
N GLY A 12 -6.65 -2.69 -4.54
CA GLY A 12 -6.76 -2.92 -6.00
C GLY A 12 -7.76 -1.99 -6.69
N THR A 13 -9.01 -1.90 -6.17
CA THR A 13 -10.07 -1.03 -6.74
C THR A 13 -10.62 -0.01 -5.75
N ARG A 14 -10.26 -0.08 -4.47
CA ARG A 14 -10.78 0.81 -3.42
C ARG A 14 -9.82 1.95 -3.16
N SER A 15 -10.38 3.14 -2.93
CA SER A 15 -9.60 4.37 -2.73
C SER A 15 -8.71 4.37 -1.50
N GLY A 16 -9.08 3.64 -0.45
CA GLY A 16 -8.54 3.90 0.89
C GLY A 16 -9.04 5.24 1.44
N ASN A 17 -8.36 5.77 2.45
CA ASN A 17 -8.72 7.04 3.07
C ASN A 17 -8.58 8.21 2.09
N ILE A 18 -9.60 9.04 2.04
CA ILE A 18 -9.66 10.25 1.23
C ILE A 18 -10.17 11.43 2.07
N ASP A 19 -9.99 12.64 1.57
CA ASP A 19 -10.68 13.82 2.08
C ASP A 19 -12.19 13.66 1.82
N PRO A 20 -13.05 13.73 2.85
CA PRO A 20 -14.50 13.60 2.67
C PRO A 20 -15.12 14.59 1.67
N ALA A 21 -14.56 15.78 1.52
CA ALA A 21 -15.04 16.79 0.58
C ALA A 21 -14.89 16.37 -0.89
N ILE A 22 -13.99 15.43 -1.18
CA ILE A 22 -13.83 14.84 -2.52
C ILE A 22 -15.12 14.18 -3.01
N MET A 23 -15.95 13.65 -2.11
CA MET A 23 -17.21 13.01 -2.48
C MET A 23 -18.17 14.00 -3.16
N GLU A 24 -18.29 15.20 -2.61
CA GLU A 24 -19.12 16.27 -3.22
C GLU A 24 -18.53 16.70 -4.57
N PHE A 25 -17.22 16.85 -4.66
CA PHE A 25 -16.55 17.22 -5.90
C PHE A 25 -16.81 16.19 -7.01
N ILE A 26 -16.63 14.89 -6.72
CA ILE A 26 -16.89 13.81 -7.68
C ILE A 26 -18.35 13.78 -8.08
N ALA A 27 -19.29 13.89 -7.12
CA ALA A 27 -20.72 13.90 -7.39
C ALA A 27 -21.09 14.99 -8.40
N LYS A 28 -20.60 16.22 -8.19
CA LYS A 28 -20.87 17.36 -9.07
C LYS A 28 -20.20 17.21 -10.43
N LYS A 29 -18.91 16.81 -10.45
CA LYS A 29 -18.13 16.70 -11.68
C LYS A 29 -18.63 15.62 -12.62
N GLU A 30 -18.97 14.47 -12.07
CA GLU A 30 -19.38 13.28 -12.82
C GLU A 30 -20.92 13.15 -12.90
N ASN A 31 -21.67 14.09 -12.34
CA ASN A 31 -23.15 14.07 -12.25
C ASN A 31 -23.66 12.75 -11.65
N LEU A 32 -23.10 12.34 -10.52
CA LEU A 32 -23.42 11.11 -9.80
C LEU A 32 -24.20 11.41 -8.53
N ASP A 33 -25.09 10.50 -8.16
CA ASP A 33 -25.64 10.42 -6.81
C ASP A 33 -24.65 9.78 -5.84
N ILE A 34 -25.02 9.66 -4.58
CA ILE A 34 -24.14 9.08 -3.55
C ILE A 34 -23.78 7.62 -3.84
N GLU A 35 -24.70 6.85 -4.41
CA GLU A 35 -24.45 5.44 -4.77
C GLU A 35 -23.42 5.36 -5.90
N GLY A 36 -23.51 6.24 -6.88
CA GLY A 36 -22.55 6.39 -7.96
C GLY A 36 -21.16 6.76 -7.44
N VAL A 37 -21.06 7.72 -6.53
CA VAL A 37 -19.79 8.10 -5.88
C VAL A 37 -19.20 6.91 -5.11
N MET A 38 -20.03 6.22 -4.31
CA MET A 38 -19.58 5.04 -3.57
C MET A 38 -19.10 3.90 -4.49
N ASN A 39 -19.74 3.75 -5.66
CA ASN A 39 -19.27 2.80 -6.66
C ASN A 39 -17.90 3.19 -7.23
N VAL A 40 -17.65 4.48 -7.51
CA VAL A 40 -16.33 4.97 -7.94
C VAL A 40 -15.28 4.63 -6.89
N LEU A 41 -15.52 4.97 -5.62
CA LEU A 41 -14.56 4.76 -4.53
C LEU A 41 -14.29 3.27 -4.25
N ASN A 42 -15.27 2.39 -4.45
CA ASN A 42 -15.12 0.94 -4.20
C ASN A 42 -14.58 0.15 -5.38
N LYS A 43 -14.90 0.54 -6.62
CA LYS A 43 -14.71 -0.31 -7.81
C LYS A 43 -13.84 0.29 -8.90
N LYS A 44 -13.66 1.62 -8.91
CA LYS A 44 -12.98 2.35 -9.99
C LYS A 44 -11.81 3.22 -9.51
N SER A 45 -11.45 3.07 -8.25
CA SER A 45 -10.33 3.77 -7.59
C SER A 45 -9.15 2.82 -7.34
N GLY A 46 -8.38 3.10 -6.34
CA GLY A 46 -7.26 2.25 -5.93
C GLY A 46 -6.18 2.14 -6.99
N LEU A 47 -5.48 1.02 -7.01
CA LEU A 47 -4.43 0.74 -8.00
C LEU A 47 -4.96 0.85 -9.44
N LEU A 48 -6.18 0.37 -9.68
CA LEU A 48 -6.84 0.48 -10.98
C LEU A 48 -6.97 1.95 -11.42
N GLY A 49 -7.50 2.80 -10.55
CA GLY A 49 -7.66 4.23 -10.88
C GLY A 49 -6.33 4.97 -11.00
N LEU A 50 -5.38 4.68 -10.11
CA LEU A 50 -4.05 5.31 -10.09
C LEU A 50 -3.21 4.94 -11.31
N SER A 51 -3.39 3.74 -11.85
CA SER A 51 -2.70 3.28 -13.06
C SER A 51 -3.42 3.65 -14.37
N GLY A 52 -4.37 4.60 -14.33
CA GLY A 52 -5.12 5.00 -15.51
C GLY A 52 -6.04 3.90 -16.06
N GLY A 53 -6.44 2.94 -15.25
CA GLY A 53 -7.29 1.81 -15.63
C GLY A 53 -6.53 0.59 -16.14
N LEU A 54 -5.21 0.53 -15.97
CA LEU A 54 -4.38 -0.57 -16.48
C LEU A 54 -4.72 -1.90 -15.80
N SER A 55 -4.57 -1.97 -14.47
CA SER A 55 -4.91 -3.18 -13.70
C SER A 55 -5.16 -2.86 -12.22
N SER A 56 -5.93 -3.71 -11.56
CA SER A 56 -6.08 -3.75 -10.11
C SER A 56 -5.17 -4.77 -9.44
N ASP A 57 -4.48 -5.61 -10.22
CA ASP A 57 -3.55 -6.63 -9.72
C ASP A 57 -2.14 -6.05 -9.63
N PHE A 58 -1.53 -6.22 -8.45
CA PHE A 58 -0.17 -5.74 -8.22
C PHE A 58 0.87 -6.36 -9.17
N ARG A 59 0.70 -7.61 -9.56
CA ARG A 59 1.66 -8.32 -10.43
C ARG A 59 1.72 -7.70 -11.82
N ASP A 60 0.56 -7.41 -12.40
CA ASP A 60 0.46 -6.75 -13.71
C ASP A 60 1.08 -5.36 -13.66
N LEU A 61 0.82 -4.61 -12.56
CA LEU A 61 1.39 -3.28 -12.38
C LEU A 61 2.90 -3.31 -12.17
N ASN A 62 3.41 -4.29 -11.44
CA ASN A 62 4.85 -4.44 -11.24
C ASN A 62 5.57 -4.74 -12.57
N GLU A 63 5.04 -5.66 -13.37
CA GLU A 63 5.56 -5.97 -14.70
C GLU A 63 5.52 -4.73 -15.63
N ALA A 64 4.41 -3.99 -15.62
CA ALA A 64 4.28 -2.77 -16.40
C ALA A 64 5.27 -1.68 -15.96
N ALA A 65 5.47 -1.51 -14.66
CA ALA A 65 6.42 -0.55 -14.10
C ALA A 65 7.87 -0.91 -14.46
N GLU A 66 8.25 -2.19 -14.38
CA GLU A 66 9.54 -2.69 -14.85
C GLU A 66 9.73 -2.47 -16.35
N GLY A 67 8.64 -2.50 -17.12
CA GLY A 67 8.60 -2.16 -18.54
C GLY A 67 8.62 -0.66 -18.85
N GLY A 68 8.67 0.20 -17.83
CA GLY A 68 8.77 1.66 -17.95
C GLY A 68 7.43 2.40 -17.95
N ASN A 69 6.32 1.77 -17.53
CA ASN A 69 5.04 2.44 -17.39
C ASN A 69 5.03 3.30 -16.12
N GLU A 70 5.02 4.63 -16.27
CA GLU A 70 5.09 5.59 -15.18
C GLU A 70 3.81 5.57 -14.30
N ASP A 71 2.62 5.38 -14.87
CA ASP A 71 1.38 5.33 -14.11
C ASP A 71 1.32 4.10 -13.20
N ALA A 72 1.82 2.96 -13.68
CA ALA A 72 1.95 1.75 -12.87
C ALA A 72 2.96 1.94 -11.72
N ALA A 73 4.11 2.55 -12.01
CA ALA A 73 5.10 2.86 -10.99
C ALA A 73 4.56 3.82 -9.92
N ASN A 74 3.87 4.88 -10.34
CA ASN A 74 3.20 5.83 -9.44
C ASN A 74 2.12 5.16 -8.58
N ALA A 75 1.32 4.26 -9.15
CA ALA A 75 0.31 3.51 -8.40
C ALA A 75 0.94 2.66 -7.29
N ILE A 76 2.06 1.98 -7.57
CA ILE A 76 2.81 1.20 -6.58
C ILE A 76 3.41 2.12 -5.51
N ASP A 77 3.95 3.27 -5.88
CA ASP A 77 4.53 4.23 -4.95
C ASP A 77 3.47 4.78 -3.98
N VAL A 78 2.28 5.11 -4.47
CA VAL A 78 1.14 5.53 -3.64
C VAL A 78 0.71 4.42 -2.67
N LEU A 79 0.65 3.17 -3.12
CA LEU A 79 0.37 2.02 -2.25
C LEU A 79 1.40 1.93 -1.11
N CYS A 80 2.69 1.90 -1.45
CA CYS A 80 3.77 1.77 -0.47
C CYS A 80 3.80 2.94 0.51
N TYR A 81 3.62 4.16 0.02
CA TYR A 81 3.53 5.35 0.85
C TYR A 81 2.33 5.30 1.81
N SER A 82 1.16 4.86 1.33
CA SER A 82 -0.02 4.73 2.18
C SER A 82 0.19 3.70 3.30
N ILE A 83 0.82 2.57 3.01
CA ILE A 83 1.19 1.55 4.02
C ILE A 83 2.15 2.15 5.03
N ALA A 84 3.22 2.81 4.59
CA ALA A 84 4.21 3.42 5.47
C ALA A 84 3.59 4.46 6.42
N LYS A 85 2.63 5.26 5.94
CA LYS A 85 1.87 6.21 6.80
C LYS A 85 1.10 5.50 7.91
N PHE A 86 0.43 4.40 7.61
CA PHE A 86 -0.30 3.63 8.62
C PHE A 86 0.65 2.99 9.63
N VAL A 87 1.76 2.40 9.17
CA VAL A 87 2.80 1.87 10.06
C VAL A 87 3.32 2.97 10.97
N GLY A 88 3.69 4.14 10.43
CA GLY A 88 4.17 5.27 11.22
C GLY A 88 3.13 5.76 12.24
N GLY A 89 1.86 5.81 11.86
CA GLY A 89 0.75 6.16 12.77
C GLY A 89 0.61 5.16 13.93
N TYR A 90 0.70 3.87 13.65
CA TYR A 90 0.65 2.84 14.69
C TYR A 90 1.88 2.84 15.58
N VAL A 91 3.07 3.05 15.03
CA VAL A 91 4.31 3.23 15.82
C VAL A 91 4.16 4.38 16.79
N ALA A 92 3.62 5.51 16.34
CA ALA A 92 3.36 6.67 17.22
C ALA A 92 2.32 6.34 18.30
N ALA A 93 1.22 5.66 17.95
CA ALA A 93 0.16 5.29 18.89
C ALA A 93 0.64 4.30 19.96
N MET A 94 1.54 3.39 19.61
CA MET A 94 2.14 2.41 20.52
C MET A 94 3.37 2.95 21.29
N ASN A 95 3.83 4.15 20.96
CA ASN A 95 5.08 4.73 21.47
C ASN A 95 6.33 3.87 21.18
N GLY A 96 6.36 3.24 20.01
CA GLY A 96 7.42 2.37 19.53
C GLY A 96 6.89 1.07 18.91
N VAL A 97 7.79 0.25 18.42
CA VAL A 97 7.46 -1.06 17.82
C VAL A 97 8.67 -1.99 17.93
N ASP A 98 8.43 -3.26 18.21
CA ASP A 98 9.46 -4.30 18.27
C ASP A 98 9.57 -5.08 16.96
N ALA A 99 8.43 -5.25 16.27
CA ALA A 99 8.37 -5.99 15.02
C ALA A 99 7.31 -5.45 14.07
N ILE A 100 7.59 -5.55 12.77
CA ILE A 100 6.66 -5.27 11.67
C ILE A 100 6.52 -6.56 10.88
N VAL A 101 5.27 -7.04 10.72
CA VAL A 101 4.98 -8.28 10.02
C VAL A 101 4.18 -8.00 8.77
N PHE A 102 4.69 -8.43 7.62
CA PHE A 102 3.99 -8.40 6.35
C PHE A 102 3.20 -9.69 6.16
N THR A 103 1.91 -9.59 5.88
CA THR A 103 1.03 -10.75 5.71
C THR A 103 0.12 -10.60 4.49
N ALA A 104 -0.62 -11.66 4.19
CA ALA A 104 -1.52 -11.75 3.05
C ALA A 104 -0.80 -11.63 1.69
N GLY A 105 -1.56 -11.71 0.61
CA GLY A 105 -1.03 -11.90 -0.74
C GLY A 105 0.07 -10.93 -1.16
N ILE A 106 -0.12 -9.62 -0.97
CA ILE A 106 0.90 -8.62 -1.31
C ILE A 106 2.04 -8.65 -0.28
N GLY A 107 1.73 -8.69 1.03
CA GLY A 107 2.75 -8.67 2.07
C GLY A 107 3.74 -9.84 1.96
N GLU A 108 3.22 -11.04 1.74
CA GLU A 108 4.03 -12.27 1.66
C GLU A 108 4.79 -12.42 0.33
N ASN A 109 4.23 -11.91 -0.77
CA ASN A 109 4.73 -12.24 -2.11
C ASN A 109 5.34 -11.07 -2.87
N ALA A 110 5.08 -9.80 -2.46
CA ALA A 110 5.55 -8.64 -3.19
C ALA A 110 6.85 -8.08 -2.59
N ILE A 111 7.97 -8.68 -2.97
CA ILE A 111 9.33 -8.27 -2.58
C ILE A 111 9.53 -6.74 -2.70
N PRO A 112 9.22 -6.09 -3.84
CA PRO A 112 9.45 -4.66 -4.00
C PRO A 112 8.56 -3.80 -3.08
N VAL A 113 7.37 -4.27 -2.69
CA VAL A 113 6.52 -3.55 -1.73
C VAL A 113 7.15 -3.55 -0.35
N ARG A 114 7.63 -4.70 0.13
CA ARG A 114 8.31 -4.78 1.43
C ARG A 114 9.55 -3.88 1.46
N GLU A 115 10.39 -3.93 0.42
CA GLU A 115 11.59 -3.10 0.30
C GLU A 115 11.22 -1.60 0.31
N LYS A 116 10.25 -1.20 -0.50
CA LYS A 116 9.84 0.20 -0.60
C LYS A 116 9.20 0.71 0.70
N VAL A 117 8.33 -0.06 1.34
CA VAL A 117 7.72 0.31 2.62
C VAL A 117 8.79 0.46 3.70
N VAL A 118 9.70 -0.51 3.81
CA VAL A 118 10.80 -0.46 4.79
C VAL A 118 11.71 0.76 4.56
N SER A 119 11.91 1.19 3.32
CA SER A 119 12.71 2.37 3.02
C SER A 119 12.21 3.67 3.66
N TYR A 120 10.90 3.77 3.95
CA TYR A 120 10.31 4.89 4.71
C TYR A 120 10.53 4.80 6.22
N LEU A 121 10.95 3.64 6.73
CA LEU A 121 11.00 3.35 8.17
C LEU A 121 12.42 3.40 8.76
N GLY A 122 13.37 3.93 8.02
CA GLY A 122 14.77 4.04 8.45
C GLY A 122 14.95 4.78 9.78
N TYR A 123 14.06 5.73 10.11
CA TYR A 123 14.07 6.44 11.39
C TYR A 123 13.83 5.53 12.60
N LEU A 124 13.25 4.34 12.40
CA LEU A 124 13.07 3.31 13.44
C LEU A 124 14.34 2.46 13.63
N GLY A 125 15.36 2.67 12.82
CA GLY A 125 16.56 1.83 12.80
C GLY A 125 16.31 0.45 12.16
N VAL A 126 15.34 0.36 11.25
CA VAL A 126 15.11 -0.84 10.43
C VAL A 126 16.17 -0.95 9.37
N THR A 127 16.75 -2.14 9.25
CA THR A 127 17.66 -2.50 8.16
C THR A 127 17.18 -3.79 7.51
N LEU A 128 16.85 -3.73 6.22
CA LEU A 128 16.38 -4.88 5.46
C LEU A 128 17.55 -5.75 5.01
N ASP A 129 17.40 -7.06 5.16
CA ASP A 129 18.24 -8.06 4.51
C ASP A 129 17.66 -8.38 3.13
N LYS A 130 18.36 -7.97 2.07
CA LYS A 130 17.85 -8.12 0.69
C LYS A 130 17.77 -9.58 0.23
N ASP A 131 18.67 -10.41 0.69
CA ASP A 131 18.69 -11.83 0.34
C ASP A 131 17.51 -12.54 1.03
N ALA A 132 17.32 -12.30 2.32
CA ALA A 132 16.17 -12.81 3.06
C ALA A 132 14.84 -12.27 2.50
N ASN A 133 14.76 -10.97 2.11
CA ASN A 133 13.58 -10.41 1.46
C ASN A 133 13.25 -11.04 0.10
N GLY A 134 14.20 -11.74 -0.52
CA GLY A 134 13.99 -12.46 -1.79
C GLY A 134 13.02 -13.65 -1.69
N HIS A 135 12.73 -14.14 -0.50
CA HIS A 135 11.80 -15.25 -0.27
C HIS A 135 10.33 -14.81 -0.37
N ARG A 136 9.47 -15.73 -0.78
CA ARG A 136 8.02 -15.52 -0.95
C ARG A 136 7.25 -16.63 -0.26
N GLY A 137 6.17 -16.26 0.45
CA GLY A 137 5.27 -17.22 1.09
C GLY A 137 5.92 -18.03 2.21
N GLU A 138 6.99 -17.55 2.79
CA GLU A 138 7.70 -18.18 3.89
C GLU A 138 7.63 -17.30 5.14
N GLU A 139 7.52 -17.93 6.29
CA GLU A 139 7.56 -17.25 7.59
C GLU A 139 9.02 -17.07 8.02
N ILE A 140 9.62 -15.96 7.62
CA ILE A 140 11.04 -15.65 7.93
C ILE A 140 11.22 -14.20 8.38
N VAL A 141 12.30 -13.95 9.10
CA VAL A 141 12.77 -12.59 9.39
C VAL A 141 13.56 -12.08 8.20
N ILE A 142 13.14 -10.93 7.67
CA ILE A 142 13.75 -10.25 6.51
C ILE A 142 14.52 -8.98 6.89
N SER A 143 14.71 -8.72 8.18
CA SER A 143 15.61 -7.68 8.68
C SER A 143 16.97 -8.27 9.08
N THR A 144 18.01 -7.45 8.97
CA THR A 144 19.37 -7.85 9.41
C THR A 144 19.42 -8.09 10.93
N PRO A 145 20.40 -8.88 11.43
CA PRO A 145 20.53 -9.14 12.88
C PRO A 145 20.75 -7.89 13.73
N ASP A 146 21.32 -6.83 13.19
CA ASP A 146 21.57 -5.54 13.84
C ASP A 146 20.42 -4.55 13.71
N SER A 147 19.37 -4.90 12.99
CA SER A 147 18.15 -4.08 12.90
C SER A 147 17.50 -3.90 14.28
N LYS A 148 17.19 -2.66 14.64
CA LYS A 148 16.53 -2.35 15.92
C LYS A 148 15.09 -2.85 15.99
N VAL A 149 14.39 -2.87 14.86
CA VAL A 149 13.03 -3.39 14.72
C VAL A 149 13.09 -4.60 13.79
N LYS A 150 12.50 -5.69 14.20
CA LYS A 150 12.39 -6.89 13.35
C LYS A 150 11.38 -6.68 12.24
N VAL A 151 11.67 -7.21 11.06
CA VAL A 151 10.73 -7.27 9.94
C VAL A 151 10.60 -8.71 9.48
N ALA A 152 9.38 -9.20 9.28
CA ALA A 152 9.09 -10.55 8.82
C ALA A 152 7.91 -10.56 7.83
#